data_828bf98289893ef090b5df95a46bc4bb
#
_entry.id   828bf98289893ef090b5df95a46bc4bb
#
_cell.length_a   1.000
_cell.length_b   1.000
_cell.length_c   1.000
_cell.angle_alpha   90.00
_cell.angle_beta   90.00
_cell.angle_gamma   90.00
#
_symmetry.space_group_name_H-M   'P 1'
#
loop_
_entity.id
_entity.type
_entity.pdbx_description
1 polymer ?
#
loop_
_entity_poly.entity_id
_entity_poly.type
_entity_poly.pdbx_seq_one_letter_code
_entity_poly.pdbx_strand_id
1 'polypeptide(L)'
;MLGPSYVDTKILSDIAGDKNFTTDIQSDDEKYIWIINPLDSYENFVNKLPLFNITITIFQKGIAQATIIFNPIQDELVTAIKGEGAMHENTKIRNRNLSKTKILYVIDNTKIKLNIENMLDGTERFIGSKSTELIYMAEGKIDLIIYPKIHIWESAAGILICKESGVFVTDFNGNDDIYNSKSLIASKEWLHRKILPKVC
;
A
#
# COMPACT_ATOMS: atom_id res chain seq x y z
N MET A 1 0.52 -26.79 -19.79
CA MET A 1 1.63 -27.41 -19.03
C MET A 1 2.44 -26.25 -18.46
N LEU A 2 2.32 -25.97 -17.16
CA LEU A 2 3.16 -24.98 -16.49
C LEU A 2 4.56 -25.59 -16.36
N GLY A 3 5.58 -24.92 -16.87
CA GLY A 3 6.96 -25.41 -16.87
C GLY A 3 7.54 -25.53 -15.45
N PRO A 4 8.69 -26.23 -15.28
CA PRO A 4 9.29 -26.54 -13.97
C PRO A 4 9.75 -25.34 -13.15
N SER A 5 9.65 -24.13 -13.66
CA SER A 5 10.09 -22.88 -13.01
C SER A 5 9.20 -22.38 -11.86
N TYR A 6 8.05 -22.98 -11.58
CA TYR A 6 7.18 -22.60 -10.46
C TYR A 6 7.50 -23.34 -9.15
N VAL A 7 8.47 -24.22 -9.11
CA VAL A 7 8.77 -25.08 -7.97
C VAL A 7 9.52 -24.36 -6.83
N ASP A 8 10.08 -23.19 -7.09
CA ASP A 8 10.88 -22.41 -6.12
C ASP A 8 10.21 -21.11 -5.67
N THR A 9 8.92 -21.19 -5.33
CA THR A 9 8.14 -20.05 -4.87
C THR A 9 7.97 -20.08 -3.36
N LYS A 10 8.35 -19.01 -2.65
CA LYS A 10 8.07 -18.82 -1.23
C LYS A 10 6.77 -18.03 -1.09
N ILE A 11 5.84 -18.53 -0.28
CA ILE A 11 4.57 -17.84 0.03
C ILE A 11 4.65 -17.32 1.45
N LEU A 12 4.39 -16.03 1.64
CA LEU A 12 4.26 -15.37 2.93
C LEU A 12 2.82 -14.88 3.08
N SER A 13 2.13 -15.33 4.13
CA SER A 13 0.73 -14.97 4.40
C SER A 13 0.51 -14.74 5.87
N ASP A 14 -0.36 -13.79 6.21
CA ASP A 14 -0.76 -13.46 7.58
C ASP A 14 -1.46 -14.64 8.30
N ILE A 15 -2.17 -15.50 7.55
CA ILE A 15 -2.92 -16.65 8.10
C ILE A 15 -2.01 -17.79 8.55
N ALA A 16 -0.79 -17.87 8.09
CA ALA A 16 0.08 -19.03 8.35
C ALA A 16 0.40 -19.25 9.83
N GLY A 17 0.05 -18.30 10.72
CA GLY A 17 0.28 -18.43 12.18
C GLY A 17 1.75 -18.69 12.53
N ASP A 18 2.61 -18.51 11.55
CA ASP A 18 4.03 -18.81 11.66
C ASP A 18 4.68 -17.73 12.53
N LYS A 19 4.93 -18.08 13.81
CA LYS A 19 5.65 -17.21 14.74
C LYS A 19 7.07 -16.88 14.27
N ASN A 20 7.56 -17.54 13.24
CA ASN A 20 8.84 -17.34 12.58
C ASN A 20 8.70 -16.63 11.24
N PHE A 21 7.64 -15.84 11.05
CA PHE A 21 7.44 -15.04 9.86
C PHE A 21 8.62 -14.09 9.65
N THR A 22 9.61 -14.55 8.90
CA THR A 22 10.70 -13.69 8.47
C THR A 22 10.19 -12.90 7.28
N THR A 23 10.06 -11.58 7.45
CA THR A 23 9.73 -10.62 6.37
C THR A 23 10.87 -10.46 5.38
N ASP A 24 11.79 -11.41 5.32
CA ASP A 24 12.94 -11.36 4.44
C ASP A 24 12.51 -11.62 3.00
N ILE A 25 12.28 -10.53 2.30
CA ILE A 25 12.02 -10.50 0.85
C ILE A 25 13.33 -10.42 0.05
N GLN A 26 14.46 -10.28 0.72
CA GLN A 26 15.80 -10.20 0.14
C GLN A 26 16.37 -11.62 -0.05
N SER A 27 15.87 -12.37 -0.99
CA SER A 27 16.58 -13.58 -1.41
C SER A 27 17.55 -13.24 -2.53
N ASP A 28 18.81 -13.64 -2.38
CA ASP A 28 19.82 -13.57 -3.45
C ASP A 28 19.52 -14.53 -4.61
N ASP A 29 18.59 -15.47 -4.39
CA ASP A 29 18.12 -16.43 -5.37
C ASP A 29 17.18 -15.80 -6.39
N GLU A 30 17.12 -16.36 -7.60
CA GLU A 30 16.17 -15.96 -8.65
C GLU A 30 14.71 -16.33 -8.34
N LYS A 31 14.41 -16.68 -7.09
CA LYS A 31 13.12 -17.16 -6.62
C LYS A 31 12.11 -16.01 -6.54
N TYR A 32 10.86 -16.34 -6.84
CA TYR A 32 9.75 -15.44 -6.60
C TYR A 32 9.24 -15.62 -5.17
N ILE A 33 8.96 -14.49 -4.50
CA ILE A 33 8.32 -14.43 -3.19
C ILE A 33 6.94 -13.83 -3.38
N TRP A 34 5.92 -14.55 -2.96
CA TRP A 34 4.54 -14.11 -3.00
C TRP A 34 4.10 -13.67 -1.60
N ILE A 35 3.71 -12.42 -1.48
CA ILE A 35 3.10 -11.88 -0.26
C ILE A 35 1.61 -11.81 -0.48
N ILE A 36 0.87 -12.54 0.37
CA ILE A 36 -0.59 -12.66 0.26
C ILE A 36 -1.21 -12.15 1.56
N ASN A 37 -2.12 -11.18 1.45
CA ASN A 37 -3.06 -10.84 2.51
C ASN A 37 -4.45 -11.27 2.05
N PRO A 38 -4.98 -12.37 2.59
CA PRO A 38 -6.26 -12.91 2.14
C PRO A 38 -7.46 -12.16 2.69
N LEU A 39 -7.27 -11.28 3.67
CA LEU A 39 -8.32 -10.45 4.23
C LEU A 39 -7.71 -9.16 4.82
N ASP A 40 -7.66 -8.11 4.04
CA ASP A 40 -7.33 -6.77 4.52
C ASP A 40 -8.58 -6.13 5.15
N SER A 41 -8.48 -5.85 6.46
CA SER A 41 -9.57 -5.34 7.31
C SER A 41 -10.60 -6.39 7.75
N TYR A 42 -10.21 -7.16 8.76
CA TYR A 42 -11.09 -8.12 9.45
C TYR A 42 -12.33 -7.42 10.06
N GLU A 43 -12.17 -6.23 10.63
CA GLU A 43 -13.25 -5.47 11.25
C GLU A 43 -14.35 -5.08 10.24
N ASN A 44 -13.95 -4.62 9.06
CA ASN A 44 -14.92 -4.31 7.99
C ASN A 44 -15.66 -5.57 7.55
N PHE A 45 -14.94 -6.68 7.40
CA PHE A 45 -15.53 -7.95 6.99
C PHE A 45 -16.59 -8.45 7.97
N VAL A 46 -16.28 -8.53 9.26
CA VAL A 46 -17.24 -9.04 10.28
C VAL A 46 -18.45 -8.12 10.45
N ASN A 47 -18.27 -6.81 10.22
CA ASN A 47 -19.35 -5.83 10.25
C ASN A 47 -20.08 -5.68 8.91
N LYS A 48 -19.77 -6.51 7.93
CA LYS A 48 -20.41 -6.54 6.59
C LYS A 48 -20.26 -5.21 5.82
N LEU A 49 -19.21 -4.46 6.09
CA LEU A 49 -18.85 -3.31 5.27
C LEU A 49 -18.13 -3.81 4.00
N PRO A 50 -18.48 -3.30 2.80
CA PRO A 50 -17.89 -3.78 1.54
C PRO A 50 -16.51 -3.20 1.26
N LEU A 51 -15.72 -2.93 2.30
CA LEU A 51 -14.43 -2.23 2.27
C LEU A 51 -13.34 -3.15 2.84
N PHE A 52 -13.15 -4.30 2.22
CA PHE A 52 -12.07 -5.24 2.50
C PHE A 52 -11.60 -5.90 1.20
N ASN A 53 -10.35 -6.30 1.16
CA ASN A 53 -9.73 -6.79 -0.06
C ASN A 53 -8.91 -8.05 0.19
N ILE A 54 -8.64 -8.76 -0.90
CA ILE A 54 -7.59 -9.77 -1.01
C ILE A 54 -6.43 -9.13 -1.76
N THR A 55 -5.21 -9.24 -1.25
CA THR A 55 -4.03 -8.68 -1.94
C THR A 55 -2.97 -9.73 -2.18
N ILE A 56 -2.32 -9.65 -3.34
CA ILE A 56 -1.18 -10.49 -3.71
C ILE A 56 -0.11 -9.61 -4.34
N THR A 57 1.13 -9.72 -3.85
CA THR A 57 2.28 -9.03 -4.44
C THR A 57 3.41 -10.03 -4.70
N ILE A 58 3.98 -9.97 -5.87
CA ILE A 58 5.09 -10.83 -6.30
C ILE A 58 6.38 -10.05 -6.24
N PHE A 59 7.35 -10.57 -5.51
CA PHE A 59 8.70 -10.04 -5.42
C PHE A 59 9.71 -10.92 -6.14
N GLN A 60 10.74 -10.30 -6.67
CA GLN A 60 11.95 -10.96 -7.14
C GLN A 60 13.16 -10.11 -6.73
N LYS A 61 14.14 -10.71 -6.08
CA LYS A 61 15.35 -10.02 -5.57
C LYS A 61 15.01 -8.77 -4.73
N GLY A 62 14.06 -8.89 -3.82
CA GLY A 62 13.61 -7.80 -2.95
C GLY A 62 12.78 -6.70 -3.63
N ILE A 63 12.50 -6.81 -4.92
CA ILE A 63 11.80 -5.81 -5.70
C ILE A 63 10.41 -6.31 -6.07
N ALA A 64 9.36 -5.56 -5.74
CA ALA A 64 8.00 -5.85 -6.17
C ALA A 64 7.89 -5.76 -7.70
N GLN A 65 7.44 -6.83 -8.34
CA GLN A 65 7.32 -6.93 -9.79
C GLN A 65 5.88 -6.69 -10.26
N ALA A 66 4.92 -7.30 -9.58
CA ALA A 66 3.52 -7.17 -9.91
C ALA A 66 2.66 -7.30 -8.66
N THR A 67 1.46 -6.74 -8.71
CA THR A 67 0.49 -6.83 -7.62
C THR A 67 -0.95 -6.83 -8.12
N ILE A 68 -1.82 -7.44 -7.32
CA ILE A 68 -3.27 -7.34 -7.44
C ILE A 68 -3.88 -6.98 -6.10
N ILE A 69 -4.96 -6.20 -6.13
CA ILE A 69 -5.90 -5.99 -5.02
C ILE A 69 -7.29 -6.27 -5.58
N PHE A 70 -8.01 -7.18 -4.95
CA PHE A 70 -9.36 -7.58 -5.38
C PHE A 70 -10.37 -7.38 -4.25
N ASN A 71 -11.42 -6.61 -4.53
CA ASN A 71 -12.57 -6.48 -3.65
C ASN A 71 -13.66 -7.47 -4.10
N PRO A 72 -13.92 -8.55 -3.33
CA PRO A 72 -14.85 -9.60 -3.76
C PRO A 72 -16.33 -9.21 -3.64
N ILE A 73 -16.65 -8.11 -2.94
CA ILE A 73 -18.03 -7.64 -2.80
C ILE A 73 -18.41 -6.71 -3.94
N GLN A 74 -17.47 -5.86 -4.37
CA GLN A 74 -17.68 -4.88 -5.43
C GLN A 74 -17.29 -5.45 -6.80
N ASP A 75 -16.64 -6.63 -6.82
CA ASP A 75 -16.07 -7.26 -8.02
C ASP A 75 -15.07 -6.33 -8.74
N GLU A 76 -14.28 -5.60 -7.94
CA GLU A 76 -13.30 -4.62 -8.43
C GLU A 76 -11.88 -5.15 -8.33
N LEU A 77 -11.12 -5.03 -9.40
CA LEU A 77 -9.73 -5.44 -9.51
C LEU A 77 -8.82 -4.26 -9.78
N VAL A 78 -7.83 -4.08 -8.92
CA VAL A 78 -6.75 -3.09 -9.11
C VAL A 78 -5.43 -3.84 -9.26
N THR A 79 -4.66 -3.49 -10.28
CA THR A 79 -3.39 -4.15 -10.62
C THR A 79 -2.28 -3.13 -10.84
N ALA A 80 -1.03 -3.56 -10.62
CA ALA A 80 0.13 -2.82 -11.09
C ALA A 80 1.25 -3.78 -11.50
N ILE A 81 1.99 -3.39 -12.52
CA ILE A 81 3.23 -4.05 -12.95
C ILE A 81 4.32 -2.99 -12.92
N LYS A 82 5.45 -3.32 -12.33
CA LYS A 82 6.59 -2.41 -12.22
C LYS A 82 7.01 -1.87 -13.59
N GLY A 83 7.01 -0.54 -13.71
CA GLY A 83 7.38 0.18 -14.93
C GLY A 83 6.30 0.25 -16.00
N GLU A 84 5.14 -0.41 -15.82
CA GLU A 84 4.03 -0.39 -16.80
C GLU A 84 2.85 0.47 -16.33
N GLY A 85 2.81 0.77 -15.02
CA GLY A 85 1.77 1.58 -14.40
C GLY A 85 0.76 0.75 -13.63
N ALA A 86 -0.25 1.44 -13.09
CA ALA A 86 -1.35 0.84 -12.34
C ALA A 86 -2.67 0.97 -13.11
N MET A 87 -3.54 -0.03 -12.94
CA MET A 87 -4.86 -0.13 -13.57
C MET A 87 -5.92 -0.38 -12.52
N HIS A 88 -7.07 0.27 -12.64
CA HIS A 88 -8.30 -0.10 -11.95
C HIS A 88 -9.25 -0.61 -13.02
N GLU A 89 -9.56 -1.89 -12.99
CA GLU A 89 -10.19 -2.60 -14.10
C GLU A 89 -9.41 -2.34 -15.40
N ASN A 90 -10.05 -1.75 -16.40
CA ASN A 90 -9.46 -1.39 -17.69
C ASN A 90 -9.01 0.07 -17.77
N THR A 91 -8.98 0.81 -16.64
CA THR A 91 -8.67 2.24 -16.63
C THR A 91 -7.30 2.47 -15.95
N LYS A 92 -6.41 3.16 -16.66
CA LYS A 92 -5.10 3.51 -16.09
C LYS A 92 -5.25 4.50 -14.94
N ILE A 93 -4.73 4.12 -13.78
CA ILE A 93 -4.67 4.99 -12.61
C ILE A 93 -3.52 5.98 -12.77
N ARG A 94 -3.81 7.24 -12.47
CA ARG A 94 -2.79 8.28 -12.32
C ARG A 94 -3.20 9.19 -11.19
N ASN A 95 -2.27 9.45 -10.28
CA ASN A 95 -2.51 10.45 -9.23
C ASN A 95 -2.57 11.84 -9.86
N ARG A 96 -3.80 12.31 -10.14
CA ARG A 96 -4.04 13.61 -10.74
C ARG A 96 -4.02 14.70 -9.68
N ASN A 97 -3.47 15.87 -10.02
CA ASN A 97 -3.66 17.08 -9.23
C ASN A 97 -5.09 17.58 -9.44
N LEU A 98 -6.02 17.02 -8.68
CA LEU A 98 -7.36 17.60 -8.61
C LEU A 98 -7.27 18.90 -7.82
N SER A 99 -7.80 20.00 -8.36
CA SER A 99 -7.95 21.24 -7.61
C SER A 99 -8.99 21.00 -6.51
N LYS A 100 -8.51 20.81 -5.29
CA LYS A 100 -9.35 20.60 -4.11
C LYS A 100 -9.26 21.82 -3.22
N THR A 101 -10.39 22.20 -2.62
CA THR A 101 -10.43 23.26 -1.61
C THR A 101 -9.83 22.80 -0.29
N LYS A 102 -9.90 21.50 0.01
CA LYS A 102 -9.34 20.87 1.21
C LYS A 102 -8.74 19.52 0.86
N ILE A 103 -7.67 19.16 1.55
CA ILE A 103 -7.07 17.84 1.42
C ILE A 103 -7.82 16.79 2.24
N LEU A 104 -7.82 15.53 1.77
CA LEU A 104 -8.25 14.39 2.56
C LEU A 104 -7.01 13.61 3.01
N TYR A 105 -6.96 13.26 4.28
CA TYR A 105 -5.82 12.55 4.84
C TYR A 105 -6.20 11.41 5.78
N VAL A 106 -5.31 10.45 5.89
CA VAL A 106 -5.35 9.32 6.83
C VAL A 106 -4.10 9.35 7.69
N ILE A 107 -4.26 9.36 9.00
CA ILE A 107 -3.14 9.30 9.95
C ILE A 107 -3.49 8.30 11.05
N ASP A 108 -2.84 7.15 11.00
CA ASP A 108 -3.07 6.07 11.99
C ASP A 108 -2.22 6.30 13.25
N ASN A 109 -2.23 7.53 13.80
CA ASN A 109 -1.59 7.83 15.08
C ASN A 109 -1.95 9.22 15.60
N THR A 110 -2.55 9.26 16.79
CA THR A 110 -2.98 10.51 17.43
C THR A 110 -1.84 11.49 17.72
N LYS A 111 -0.65 11.00 18.13
CA LYS A 111 0.48 11.87 18.46
C LYS A 111 1.03 12.58 17.23
N ILE A 112 1.21 11.86 16.13
CA ILE A 112 1.67 12.45 14.86
C ILE A 112 0.63 13.43 14.34
N LYS A 113 -0.65 13.08 14.42
CA LYS A 113 -1.75 13.97 14.03
C LYS A 113 -1.63 15.32 14.71
N LEU A 114 -1.51 15.36 16.04
CA LEU A 114 -1.40 16.61 16.81
C LEU A 114 -0.24 17.51 16.35
N ASN A 115 0.84 16.94 15.83
CA ASN A 115 1.98 17.69 15.36
C ASN A 115 1.78 18.35 13.99
N ILE A 116 0.92 17.78 13.15
CA ILE A 116 0.78 18.22 11.75
C ILE A 116 -0.61 18.71 11.36
N GLU A 117 -1.66 18.46 12.16
CA GLU A 117 -3.04 18.84 11.81
C GLU A 117 -3.18 20.36 11.57
N ASN A 118 -2.50 21.18 12.37
CA ASN A 118 -2.49 22.63 12.19
C ASN A 118 -1.80 23.10 10.90
N MET A 119 -1.08 22.21 10.23
CA MET A 119 -0.41 22.48 8.94
C MET A 119 -1.25 22.04 7.75
N LEU A 120 -2.33 21.28 8.01
CA LEU A 120 -3.17 20.68 7.00
C LEU A 120 -4.54 21.38 7.00
N ASP A 121 -4.84 22.13 5.93
CA ASP A 121 -6.23 22.53 5.67
C ASP A 121 -6.96 21.32 5.04
N GLY A 122 -7.47 20.45 5.90
CA GLY A 122 -7.96 19.15 5.45
C GLY A 122 -8.95 18.49 6.38
N THR A 123 -9.45 17.34 5.96
CA THR A 123 -10.36 16.51 6.72
C THR A 123 -9.81 15.09 6.80
N GLU A 124 -9.75 14.57 8.02
CA GLU A 124 -9.36 13.17 8.24
C GLU A 124 -10.43 12.20 7.75
N ARG A 125 -9.96 11.09 7.19
CA ARG A 125 -10.78 9.94 6.84
C ARG A 125 -10.08 8.68 7.31
N PHE A 126 -10.82 7.77 7.87
CA PHE A 126 -10.37 6.45 8.25
C PHE A 126 -11.31 5.42 7.65
N ILE A 127 -10.80 4.58 6.75
CA ILE A 127 -11.61 3.59 6.01
C ILE A 127 -11.50 2.22 6.67
N GLY A 128 -10.38 1.99 7.38
CA GLY A 128 -10.13 0.75 8.08
C GLY A 128 -9.59 -0.38 7.19
N SER A 129 -9.33 -0.11 5.91
CA SER A 129 -8.67 -1.01 4.97
C SER A 129 -7.50 -0.28 4.34
N LYS A 130 -6.28 -0.68 4.69
CA LYS A 130 -5.07 -0.02 4.22
C LYS A 130 -4.88 -0.14 2.71
N SER A 131 -5.26 -1.27 2.14
CA SER A 131 -5.22 -1.44 0.68
C SER A 131 -6.22 -0.53 -0.02
N THR A 132 -7.44 -0.37 0.49
CA THR A 132 -8.43 0.57 -0.05
C THR A 132 -7.95 2.02 0.06
N GLU A 133 -7.36 2.40 1.21
CA GLU A 133 -6.82 3.74 1.42
C GLU A 133 -5.68 4.05 0.44
N LEU A 134 -4.79 3.08 0.18
CA LEU A 134 -3.70 3.22 -0.79
C LEU A 134 -4.20 3.24 -2.25
N ILE A 135 -5.28 2.50 -2.59
CA ILE A 135 -5.96 2.66 -3.90
C ILE A 135 -6.49 4.09 -4.05
N TYR A 136 -7.18 4.61 -3.04
CA TYR A 136 -7.72 5.97 -3.08
C TYR A 136 -6.64 7.04 -3.13
N MET A 137 -5.47 6.79 -2.53
CA MET A 137 -4.29 7.62 -2.71
C MET A 137 -3.80 7.60 -4.16
N ALA A 138 -3.67 6.43 -4.75
CA ALA A 138 -3.22 6.26 -6.13
C ALA A 138 -4.14 6.97 -7.13
N GLU A 139 -5.44 6.93 -6.89
CA GLU A 139 -6.46 7.61 -7.69
C GLU A 139 -6.58 9.12 -7.42
N GLY A 140 -5.87 9.64 -6.39
CA GLY A 140 -5.93 11.04 -5.99
C GLY A 140 -7.18 11.42 -5.21
N LYS A 141 -7.93 10.46 -4.69
CA LYS A 141 -9.09 10.68 -3.80
C LYS A 141 -8.64 11.09 -2.40
N ILE A 142 -7.54 10.49 -1.90
CA ILE A 142 -6.82 10.85 -0.66
C ILE A 142 -5.53 11.56 -1.05
N ASP A 143 -5.08 12.52 -0.25
CA ASP A 143 -3.92 13.38 -0.56
C ASP A 143 -2.70 13.06 0.31
N LEU A 144 -2.91 12.48 1.51
CA LEU A 144 -1.85 12.12 2.46
C LEU A 144 -2.26 10.89 3.27
N ILE A 145 -1.35 9.92 3.35
CA ILE A 145 -1.46 8.76 4.24
C ILE A 145 -0.18 8.69 5.09
N ILE A 146 -0.34 8.48 6.39
CA ILE A 146 0.75 8.27 7.35
C ILE A 146 0.43 7.06 8.21
N TYR A 147 1.25 6.02 8.07
CA TYR A 147 1.21 4.83 8.92
C TYR A 147 2.53 4.70 9.71
N PRO A 148 2.53 5.00 11.01
CA PRO A 148 3.72 4.83 11.86
C PRO A 148 4.09 3.37 12.09
N LYS A 149 3.11 2.49 11.93
CA LYS A 149 3.30 1.05 12.02
C LYS A 149 2.48 0.37 10.94
N ILE A 150 3.16 -0.36 10.07
CA ILE A 150 2.54 -1.12 9.00
C ILE A 150 3.33 -2.40 8.74
N HIS A 151 2.63 -3.47 8.40
CA HIS A 151 3.24 -4.73 8.00
C HIS A 151 3.31 -4.83 6.48
N ILE A 152 4.27 -5.60 5.98
CA ILE A 152 4.48 -5.75 4.53
C ILE A 152 3.26 -6.35 3.83
N TRP A 153 2.57 -7.30 4.45
CA TRP A 153 1.34 -7.89 3.86
C TRP A 153 0.17 -6.91 3.78
N GLU A 154 0.14 -5.88 4.63
CA GLU A 154 -0.88 -4.83 4.59
C GLU A 154 -0.58 -3.76 3.53
N SER A 155 0.69 -3.60 3.15
CA SER A 155 1.15 -2.45 2.38
C SER A 155 1.73 -2.77 1.02
N ALA A 156 2.32 -3.96 0.82
CA ALA A 156 3.11 -4.24 -0.37
C ALA A 156 2.35 -3.97 -1.68
N ALA A 157 1.09 -4.42 -1.75
CA ALA A 157 0.26 -4.21 -2.92
C ALA A 157 -0.02 -2.73 -3.18
N GLY A 158 -0.47 -2.03 -2.16
CA GLY A 158 -0.79 -0.60 -2.26
C GLY A 158 0.44 0.27 -2.55
N ILE A 159 1.61 -0.09 -2.03
CA ILE A 159 2.88 0.62 -2.32
C ILE A 159 3.19 0.56 -3.82
N LEU A 160 3.13 -0.62 -4.44
CA LEU A 160 3.42 -0.74 -5.86
C LEU A 160 2.41 0.05 -6.70
N ILE A 161 1.10 -0.06 -6.37
CA ILE A 161 0.05 0.71 -7.05
C ILE A 161 0.29 2.22 -6.92
N CYS A 162 0.63 2.71 -5.73
CA CYS A 162 0.95 4.10 -5.50
C CYS A 162 2.16 4.56 -6.33
N LYS A 163 3.27 3.82 -6.29
CA LYS A 163 4.48 4.16 -7.06
C LYS A 163 4.19 4.20 -8.56
N GLU A 164 3.49 3.21 -9.09
CA GLU A 164 3.14 3.11 -10.51
C GLU A 164 2.09 4.14 -10.98
N SER A 165 1.36 4.75 -10.03
CA SER A 165 0.44 5.87 -10.32
C SER A 165 1.06 7.27 -10.16
N GLY A 166 2.34 7.34 -9.72
CA GLY A 166 3.07 8.60 -9.53
C GLY A 166 2.90 9.24 -8.15
N VAL A 167 2.52 8.45 -7.14
CA VAL A 167 2.52 8.87 -5.73
C VAL A 167 3.92 8.72 -5.15
N PHE A 168 4.35 9.70 -4.37
CA PHE A 168 5.57 9.60 -3.56
C PHE A 168 5.31 8.74 -2.33
N VAL A 169 6.09 7.69 -2.16
CA VAL A 169 5.98 6.76 -1.04
C VAL A 169 7.35 6.53 -0.44
N THR A 170 7.52 6.88 0.85
CA THR A 170 8.75 6.66 1.61
C THR A 170 8.44 6.14 3.00
N ASP A 171 9.48 5.70 3.70
CA ASP A 171 9.42 5.55 5.16
C ASP A 171 9.59 6.91 5.87
N PHE A 172 9.61 6.91 7.20
CA PHE A 172 9.80 8.13 7.99
C PHE A 172 11.21 8.73 7.89
N ASN A 173 12.20 7.96 7.42
CA ASN A 173 13.56 8.47 7.16
C ASN A 173 13.71 9.01 5.73
N GLY A 174 12.66 8.94 4.91
CA GLY A 174 12.69 9.37 3.52
C GLY A 174 13.26 8.33 2.55
N ASN A 175 13.46 7.08 3.00
CA ASN A 175 13.89 6.00 2.11
C ASN A 175 12.73 5.54 1.23
N ASP A 176 13.00 5.29 -0.03
CA ASP A 176 12.04 4.79 -1.02
C ASP A 176 12.03 3.25 -1.15
N ASP A 177 13.05 2.58 -0.60
CA ASP A 177 13.05 1.13 -0.38
C ASP A 177 12.28 0.79 0.91
N ILE A 178 10.97 0.85 0.80
CA ILE A 178 10.08 0.86 1.96
C ILE A 178 9.52 -0.52 2.34
N TYR A 179 9.71 -1.54 1.52
CA TYR A 179 9.12 -2.86 1.76
C TYR A 179 9.65 -3.56 3.03
N ASN A 180 10.84 -3.16 3.50
CA ASN A 180 11.42 -3.61 4.76
C ASN A 180 11.17 -2.63 5.93
N SER A 181 10.53 -1.49 5.66
CA SER A 181 10.22 -0.49 6.68
C SER A 181 8.94 -0.84 7.43
N LYS A 182 8.84 -0.34 8.65
CA LYS A 182 7.64 -0.46 9.48
C LYS A 182 6.76 0.79 9.43
N SER A 183 7.19 1.84 8.74
CA SER A 183 6.45 3.10 8.61
C SER A 183 6.26 3.47 7.15
N LEU A 184 5.20 4.22 6.86
CA LEU A 184 4.87 4.64 5.50
C LEU A 184 4.29 6.04 5.48
N ILE A 185 4.78 6.86 4.56
CA ILE A 185 4.15 8.11 4.13
C ILE A 185 3.87 8.00 2.64
N ALA A 186 2.63 8.22 2.25
CA ALA A 186 2.24 8.31 0.84
C ALA A 186 1.53 9.63 0.59
N SER A 187 1.96 10.39 -0.42
CA SER A 187 1.33 11.65 -0.79
C SER A 187 1.86 12.18 -2.13
N LYS A 188 1.31 13.31 -2.57
CA LYS A 188 1.90 14.09 -3.67
C LYS A 188 3.24 14.69 -3.25
N GLU A 189 4.15 14.87 -4.19
CA GLU A 189 5.52 15.32 -3.94
C GLU A 189 5.60 16.59 -3.09
N TRP A 190 4.83 17.63 -3.43
CA TRP A 190 4.85 18.91 -2.71
C TRP A 190 4.42 18.79 -1.23
N LEU A 191 3.43 17.93 -0.98
CA LEU A 191 2.94 17.65 0.36
C LEU A 191 3.90 16.75 1.12
N HIS A 192 4.49 15.77 0.44
CA HIS A 192 5.50 14.87 0.99
C HIS A 192 6.69 15.65 1.56
N ARG A 193 7.27 16.56 0.76
CA ARG A 193 8.38 17.42 1.17
C ARG A 193 8.05 18.31 2.38
N LYS A 194 6.79 18.72 2.51
CA LYS A 194 6.30 19.54 3.63
C LYS A 194 6.15 18.74 4.91
N ILE A 195 5.68 17.50 4.82
CA ILE A 195 5.27 16.67 5.96
C ILE A 195 6.42 15.81 6.50
N LEU A 196 7.22 15.22 5.63
CA LEU A 196 8.32 14.31 6.03
C LEU A 196 9.18 14.85 7.19
N PRO A 197 9.65 16.11 7.21
CA PRO A 197 10.46 16.64 8.32
C PRO A 197 9.71 16.80 9.66
N LYS A 198 8.42 16.50 9.69
CA LYS A 198 7.54 16.69 10.88
C LYS A 198 7.08 15.40 11.50
N VAL A 199 7.33 14.27 10.84
CA VAL A 199 6.97 12.93 11.30
C VAL A 199 8.18 12.12 11.78
N CYS A 200 9.38 12.64 11.50
CA CYS A 200 10.66 12.10 11.98
C CYS A 200 10.87 12.37 13.46
#